data_be907b4738d7efccf47669a33fec1fdb
#
_entry.id   be907b4738d7efccf47669a33fec1fdb
#
_cell.length_a   1.000
_cell.length_b   1.000
_cell.length_c   1.000
_cell.angle_alpha   90.00
_cell.angle_beta   90.00
_cell.angle_gamma   90.00
#
_symmetry.space_group_name_H-M   'P 1'
#
loop_
_entity.id
_entity.type
_entity.pdbx_description
1 polymer ?
#
loop_
_entity_poly.entity_id
_entity_poly.type
_entity_poly.pdbx_seq_one_letter_code
_entity_poly.pdbx_strand_id
1 'polypeptide(L)'
;MQYTVKKPINNNILRVVDPTGCELIVTGRGLGFGVKPGYKIEAETVERSYRMTSPAVQQKLVELLEQIPYEHLLLTDELVAMIRSRVNYPLNESLLITLADHISFAIQRSEQGIRFSNPLMAPIREFYPEEYRLGMECLATIRQRCHADLSDDEGGFIALHIVNAELNTTMSVVNDVTRFVDGCVQVVEYFYNCHFDRDALDFSRFTVHLRFFAQRVFQGKQEQENDTHDEVFRAL
;
A
#
# COMPACT_ATOMS: atom_id res chain seq x y z
N MET A 1 -24.47 -2.36 20.69
CA MET A 1 -23.27 -1.54 21.06
C MET A 1 -23.38 -0.23 20.30
N GLN A 2 -23.18 0.92 20.98
CA GLN A 2 -23.38 2.23 20.37
C GLN A 2 -22.06 2.99 20.25
N TYR A 3 -21.87 3.64 19.11
CA TYR A 3 -20.80 4.59 18.88
C TYR A 3 -21.32 6.03 19.00
N THR A 4 -20.46 6.94 19.49
CA THR A 4 -20.78 8.38 19.53
C THR A 4 -20.07 9.09 18.40
N VAL A 5 -20.81 9.77 17.54
CA VAL A 5 -20.23 10.50 16.38
C VAL A 5 -19.46 11.70 16.84
N LYS A 6 -18.18 11.79 16.46
CA LYS A 6 -17.35 12.98 16.62
C LYS A 6 -17.47 13.94 15.44
N LYS A 7 -17.37 13.38 14.23
CA LYS A 7 -17.43 14.18 12.99
C LYS A 7 -17.92 13.28 11.83
N PRO A 8 -18.93 13.67 11.05
CA PRO A 8 -19.15 13.06 9.75
C PRO A 8 -18.03 13.50 8.80
N ILE A 9 -17.45 12.55 8.07
CA ILE A 9 -16.44 12.79 7.03
C ILE A 9 -17.18 13.01 5.71
N ASN A 10 -18.07 12.09 5.36
CA ASN A 10 -18.98 12.20 4.23
C ASN A 10 -20.27 11.41 4.51
N ASN A 11 -21.13 11.22 3.49
CA ASN A 11 -22.43 10.52 3.65
C ASN A 11 -22.30 9.03 4.04
N ASN A 12 -21.13 8.42 3.92
CA ASN A 12 -20.92 7.00 4.18
C ASN A 12 -19.87 6.74 5.27
N ILE A 13 -19.17 7.78 5.75
CA ILE A 13 -18.00 7.63 6.62
C ILE A 13 -18.11 8.60 7.79
N LEU A 14 -17.93 8.07 9.01
CA LEU A 14 -17.98 8.82 10.25
C LEU A 14 -16.71 8.59 11.08
N ARG A 15 -16.26 9.63 11.77
CA ARG A 15 -15.34 9.53 12.90
C ARG A 15 -16.16 9.40 14.16
N VAL A 16 -15.93 8.34 14.91
CA VAL A 16 -16.74 8.00 16.10
C VAL A 16 -15.85 7.67 17.29
N VAL A 17 -16.47 7.59 18.46
CA VAL A 17 -15.85 7.07 19.68
C VAL A 17 -16.65 5.87 20.14
N ASP A 18 -15.98 4.79 20.46
CA ASP A 18 -16.58 3.61 21.06
C ASP A 18 -16.87 3.80 22.55
N PRO A 19 -17.62 2.89 23.20
CA PRO A 19 -17.90 2.98 24.64
C PRO A 19 -16.67 2.96 25.54
N THR A 20 -15.50 2.53 25.03
CA THR A 20 -14.24 2.52 25.79
C THR A 20 -13.48 3.84 25.67
N GLY A 21 -13.96 4.80 24.86
CA GLY A 21 -13.31 6.07 24.59
C GLY A 21 -12.33 6.03 23.43
N CYS A 22 -12.24 4.91 22.70
CA CYS A 22 -11.33 4.78 21.55
C CYS A 22 -11.96 5.43 20.30
N GLU A 23 -11.16 6.21 19.58
CA GLU A 23 -11.56 6.78 18.30
C GLU A 23 -11.42 5.77 17.16
N LEU A 24 -12.45 5.74 16.32
CA LEU A 24 -12.54 4.85 15.15
C LEU A 24 -13.05 5.63 13.94
N ILE A 25 -12.70 5.16 12.77
CA ILE A 25 -13.38 5.51 11.54
C ILE A 25 -14.32 4.35 11.22
N VAL A 26 -15.59 4.65 11.00
CA VAL A 26 -16.60 3.67 10.66
C VAL A 26 -17.23 4.01 9.32
N THR A 27 -17.55 2.99 8.55
CA THR A 27 -18.15 3.13 7.22
C THR A 27 -19.44 2.33 7.12
N GLY A 28 -20.35 2.82 6.29
CA GLY A 28 -21.61 2.17 5.98
C GLY A 28 -22.41 3.02 4.99
N ARG A 29 -23.11 2.38 4.08
CA ARG A 29 -23.88 3.09 3.05
C ARG A 29 -24.92 4.02 3.67
N GLY A 30 -24.82 5.33 3.41
CA GLY A 30 -25.71 6.35 3.96
C GLY A 30 -25.55 6.62 5.46
N LEU A 31 -24.59 6.01 6.12
CA LEU A 31 -24.39 6.07 7.57
C LEU A 31 -24.19 7.50 8.10
N GLY A 32 -23.61 8.38 7.29
CA GLY A 32 -23.34 9.77 7.64
C GLY A 32 -24.42 10.76 7.20
N PHE A 33 -25.47 10.29 6.52
CA PHE A 33 -26.47 11.18 5.96
C PHE A 33 -27.31 11.83 7.07
N GLY A 34 -27.26 13.17 7.15
CA GLY A 34 -28.01 13.94 8.16
C GLY A 34 -27.48 13.80 9.59
N VAL A 35 -26.37 13.08 9.80
CA VAL A 35 -25.78 12.85 11.12
C VAL A 35 -24.95 14.05 11.56
N LYS A 36 -25.04 14.40 12.86
CA LYS A 36 -24.30 15.52 13.48
C LYS A 36 -23.40 15.00 14.60
N PRO A 37 -22.35 15.76 14.97
CA PRO A 37 -21.56 15.45 16.16
C PRO A 37 -22.45 15.24 17.40
N GLY A 38 -22.13 14.23 18.20
CA GLY A 38 -22.89 13.83 19.39
C GLY A 38 -24.02 12.82 19.13
N TYR A 39 -24.38 12.54 17.88
CA TYR A 39 -25.33 11.47 17.57
C TYR A 39 -24.77 10.12 18.00
N LYS A 40 -25.69 9.21 18.37
CA LYS A 40 -25.36 7.80 18.64
C LYS A 40 -25.81 6.96 17.47
N ILE A 41 -24.92 6.08 17.01
CA ILE A 41 -25.21 5.11 15.96
C ILE A 41 -25.04 3.69 16.51
N GLU A 42 -25.88 2.78 16.05
CA GLU A 42 -25.81 1.37 16.43
C GLU A 42 -24.70 0.66 15.67
N ALA A 43 -23.96 -0.23 16.34
CA ALA A 43 -22.86 -0.98 15.71
C ALA A 43 -23.34 -1.84 14.53
N GLU A 44 -24.58 -2.28 14.53
CA GLU A 44 -25.21 -3.10 13.49
C GLU A 44 -25.39 -2.34 12.17
N THR A 45 -25.38 -1.00 12.20
CA THR A 45 -25.45 -0.15 11.00
C THR A 45 -24.08 0.10 10.36
N VAL A 46 -23.02 -0.31 11.04
CA VAL A 46 -21.63 -0.13 10.59
C VAL A 46 -21.20 -1.34 9.76
N GLU A 47 -20.82 -1.10 8.51
CA GLU A 47 -20.32 -2.16 7.63
C GLU A 47 -18.86 -2.51 7.93
N ARG A 48 -18.02 -1.48 8.20
CA ARG A 48 -16.61 -1.64 8.56
C ARG A 48 -16.19 -0.63 9.63
N SER A 49 -15.22 -1.03 10.44
CA SER A 49 -14.59 -0.17 11.44
C SER A 49 -13.07 -0.24 11.34
N TYR A 50 -12.41 0.91 11.35
CA TYR A 50 -10.96 1.02 11.25
C TYR A 50 -10.42 1.67 12.52
N ARG A 51 -9.62 0.89 13.27
CA ARG A 51 -8.89 1.38 14.43
C ARG A 51 -7.46 1.65 14.00
N MET A 52 -7.03 2.90 14.10
CA MET A 52 -5.66 3.29 13.76
C MET A 52 -4.81 3.44 15.01
N THR A 53 -3.62 2.90 14.98
CA THR A 53 -2.66 2.93 16.09
C THR A 53 -1.97 4.27 16.22
N SER A 54 -1.90 5.06 15.13
CA SER A 54 -1.21 6.36 15.09
C SER A 54 -2.16 7.50 14.70
N PRO A 55 -2.16 8.63 15.45
CA PRO A 55 -2.93 9.83 15.09
C PRO A 55 -2.57 10.40 13.71
N ALA A 56 -1.31 10.31 13.29
CA ALA A 56 -0.87 10.79 11.98
C ALA A 56 -1.44 9.93 10.83
N VAL A 57 -1.50 8.62 11.00
CA VAL A 57 -2.13 7.70 10.04
C VAL A 57 -3.63 7.94 9.98
N GLN A 58 -4.27 8.18 11.13
CA GLN A 58 -5.69 8.50 11.22
C GLN A 58 -6.03 9.80 10.48
N GLN A 59 -5.21 10.83 10.60
CA GLN A 59 -5.43 12.11 9.91
C GLN A 59 -5.32 11.94 8.39
N LYS A 60 -4.28 11.26 7.90
CA LYS A 60 -4.14 10.94 6.47
C LYS A 60 -5.30 10.12 5.93
N LEU A 61 -5.79 9.15 6.69
CA LEU A 61 -6.97 8.37 6.30
C LEU A 61 -8.19 9.25 6.13
N VAL A 62 -8.45 10.17 7.06
CA VAL A 62 -9.58 11.10 6.98
C VAL A 62 -9.51 11.96 5.71
N GLU A 63 -8.34 12.55 5.44
CA GLU A 63 -8.12 13.38 4.26
C GLU A 63 -8.34 12.62 2.94
N LEU A 64 -7.86 11.38 2.86
CA LEU A 64 -8.06 10.52 1.69
C LEU A 64 -9.53 10.09 1.54
N LEU A 65 -10.20 9.75 2.63
CA LEU A 65 -11.59 9.32 2.62
C LEU A 65 -12.58 10.44 2.23
N GLU A 66 -12.17 11.71 2.32
CA GLU A 66 -12.95 12.84 1.79
C GLU A 66 -12.92 12.88 0.23
N GLN A 67 -11.89 12.29 -0.39
CA GLN A 67 -11.65 12.36 -1.85
C GLN A 67 -11.95 11.05 -2.58
N ILE A 68 -11.82 9.89 -1.91
CA ILE A 68 -12.00 8.57 -2.52
C ILE A 68 -13.48 8.19 -2.54
N PRO A 69 -14.04 7.78 -3.69
CA PRO A 69 -15.38 7.20 -3.76
C PRO A 69 -15.54 6.01 -2.82
N TYR A 70 -16.69 5.92 -2.16
CA TYR A 70 -16.94 4.86 -1.17
C TYR A 70 -16.81 3.45 -1.77
N GLU A 71 -17.26 3.27 -3.00
CA GLU A 71 -17.18 2.01 -3.74
C GLU A 71 -15.71 1.57 -3.97
N HIS A 72 -14.78 2.52 -4.20
CA HIS A 72 -13.36 2.21 -4.35
C HIS A 72 -12.74 1.78 -3.02
N LEU A 73 -13.17 2.39 -1.91
CA LEU A 73 -12.72 1.99 -0.57
C LEU A 73 -13.18 0.56 -0.24
N LEU A 74 -14.46 0.23 -0.48
CA LEU A 74 -14.99 -1.11 -0.26
C LEU A 74 -14.27 -2.16 -1.09
N LEU A 75 -14.08 -1.88 -2.37
CA LEU A 75 -13.31 -2.76 -3.27
C LEU A 75 -11.89 -2.98 -2.73
N THR A 76 -11.22 -1.91 -2.33
CA THR A 76 -9.84 -2.02 -1.80
C THR A 76 -9.80 -2.83 -0.51
N ASP A 77 -10.77 -2.68 0.39
CA ASP A 77 -10.86 -3.48 1.62
C ASP A 77 -10.99 -4.97 1.32
N GLU A 78 -11.83 -5.34 0.33
CA GLU A 78 -11.96 -6.72 -0.15
C GLU A 78 -10.62 -7.25 -0.74
N LEU A 79 -9.93 -6.44 -1.54
CA LEU A 79 -8.64 -6.79 -2.12
C LEU A 79 -7.55 -6.97 -1.05
N VAL A 80 -7.48 -6.06 -0.07
CA VAL A 80 -6.54 -6.16 1.06
C VAL A 80 -6.82 -7.39 1.91
N ALA A 81 -8.09 -7.73 2.15
CA ALA A 81 -8.47 -8.95 2.85
C ALA A 81 -8.03 -10.21 2.08
N MET A 82 -8.21 -10.21 0.76
CA MET A 82 -7.73 -11.29 -0.13
C MET A 82 -6.21 -11.40 -0.08
N ILE A 83 -5.46 -10.31 -0.22
CA ILE A 83 -3.99 -10.30 -0.14
C ILE A 83 -3.54 -10.88 1.21
N ARG A 84 -4.08 -10.37 2.33
CA ARG A 84 -3.74 -10.85 3.67
C ARG A 84 -3.99 -12.33 3.88
N SER A 85 -4.99 -12.91 3.23
CA SER A 85 -5.29 -14.34 3.31
C SER A 85 -4.31 -15.24 2.52
N ARG A 86 -3.54 -14.66 1.61
CA ARG A 86 -2.64 -15.37 0.70
C ARG A 86 -1.16 -15.25 1.07
N VAL A 87 -0.79 -14.24 1.86
CA VAL A 87 0.59 -14.03 2.30
C VAL A 87 0.82 -14.59 3.71
N ASN A 88 2.05 -15.03 3.99
CA ASN A 88 2.44 -15.61 5.27
C ASN A 88 3.23 -14.63 6.16
N TYR A 89 3.25 -13.36 5.79
CA TYR A 89 3.96 -12.30 6.50
C TYR A 89 3.01 -11.15 6.88
N PRO A 90 3.33 -10.38 7.93
CA PRO A 90 2.51 -9.26 8.33
C PRO A 90 2.58 -8.14 7.29
N LEU A 91 1.43 -7.53 7.01
CA LEU A 91 1.33 -6.34 6.16
C LEU A 91 0.95 -5.13 7.01
N ASN A 92 1.65 -4.02 6.78
CA ASN A 92 1.38 -2.75 7.45
C ASN A 92 -0.08 -2.32 7.22
N GLU A 93 -0.69 -1.72 8.24
CA GLU A 93 -2.08 -1.22 8.19
C GLU A 93 -2.28 -0.11 7.14
N SER A 94 -1.20 0.61 6.79
CA SER A 94 -1.25 1.65 5.76
C SER A 94 -1.57 1.13 4.35
N LEU A 95 -1.47 -0.19 4.10
CA LEU A 95 -1.74 -0.79 2.79
C LEU A 95 -3.13 -0.41 2.28
N LEU A 96 -4.16 -0.47 3.13
CA LEU A 96 -5.52 -0.10 2.74
C LEU A 96 -5.57 1.34 2.20
N ILE A 97 -4.90 2.26 2.90
CA ILE A 97 -4.92 3.69 2.55
C ILE A 97 -4.17 3.93 1.25
N THR A 98 -2.93 3.43 1.17
CA THR A 98 -2.06 3.67 0.02
C THR A 98 -2.57 2.98 -1.24
N LEU A 99 -3.18 1.82 -1.09
CA LEU A 99 -3.77 1.09 -2.22
C LEU A 99 -5.10 1.69 -2.67
N ALA A 100 -5.96 2.16 -1.75
CA ALA A 100 -7.20 2.84 -2.09
C ALA A 100 -6.95 4.16 -2.86
N ASP A 101 -5.95 4.92 -2.44
CA ASP A 101 -5.50 6.12 -3.13
C ASP A 101 -5.02 5.79 -4.55
N HIS A 102 -4.13 4.80 -4.67
CA HIS A 102 -3.61 4.36 -5.97
C HIS A 102 -4.72 3.88 -6.90
N ILE A 103 -5.60 2.99 -6.44
CA ILE A 103 -6.70 2.44 -7.26
C ILE A 103 -7.64 3.55 -7.72
N SER A 104 -8.05 4.44 -6.81
CA SER A 104 -8.94 5.55 -7.15
C SER A 104 -8.31 6.47 -8.19
N PHE A 105 -7.02 6.80 -8.02
CA PHE A 105 -6.28 7.62 -8.97
C PHE A 105 -6.07 6.91 -10.33
N ALA A 106 -5.79 5.60 -10.35
CA ALA A 106 -5.64 4.82 -11.58
C ALA A 106 -6.94 4.78 -12.39
N ILE A 107 -8.09 4.56 -11.73
CA ILE A 107 -9.40 4.59 -12.36
C ILE A 107 -9.68 5.97 -12.96
N GLN A 108 -9.50 7.04 -12.17
CA GLN A 108 -9.72 8.41 -12.64
C GLN A 108 -8.85 8.76 -13.85
N ARG A 109 -7.58 8.34 -13.87
CA ARG A 109 -6.69 8.54 -15.03
C ARG A 109 -7.18 7.78 -16.26
N SER A 110 -7.63 6.54 -16.09
CA SER A 110 -8.11 5.72 -17.20
C SER A 110 -9.32 6.33 -17.88
N GLU A 111 -10.23 6.95 -17.13
CA GLU A 111 -11.37 7.71 -17.66
C GLU A 111 -10.94 8.91 -18.52
N GLN A 112 -9.76 9.47 -18.23
CA GLN A 112 -9.14 10.57 -19.01
C GLN A 112 -8.26 10.06 -20.16
N GLY A 113 -8.18 8.74 -20.37
CA GLY A 113 -7.32 8.12 -21.39
C GLY A 113 -5.82 8.20 -21.06
N ILE A 114 -5.44 8.54 -19.83
CA ILE A 114 -4.05 8.66 -19.39
C ILE A 114 -3.57 7.30 -18.86
N ARG A 115 -2.51 6.77 -19.48
CA ARG A 115 -1.87 5.50 -19.04
C ARG A 115 -0.45 5.78 -18.60
N PHE A 116 -0.04 5.17 -17.49
CA PHE A 116 1.34 5.18 -17.03
C PHE A 116 1.99 3.84 -17.32
N SER A 117 3.24 3.90 -17.78
CA SER A 117 4.09 2.74 -17.91
C SER A 117 4.90 2.55 -16.62
N ASN A 118 5.02 1.30 -16.18
CA ASN A 118 5.85 0.96 -15.04
C ASN A 118 7.25 0.50 -15.51
N PRO A 119 8.30 1.33 -15.37
CA PRO A 119 9.63 0.97 -15.84
C PRO A 119 10.26 -0.20 -15.06
N LEU A 120 9.66 -0.61 -13.93
CA LEU A 120 10.13 -1.69 -13.09
C LEU A 120 9.37 -3.02 -13.32
N MET A 121 8.54 -3.12 -14.38
CA MET A 121 7.75 -4.33 -14.61
C MET A 121 8.58 -5.60 -14.68
N ALA A 122 9.72 -5.59 -15.41
CA ALA A 122 10.58 -6.76 -15.49
C ALA A 122 11.22 -7.10 -14.13
N PRO A 123 11.89 -6.16 -13.43
CA PRO A 123 12.37 -6.38 -12.07
C PRO A 123 11.29 -6.84 -11.07
N ILE A 124 10.07 -6.28 -11.13
CA ILE A 124 8.99 -6.68 -10.23
C ILE A 124 8.61 -8.14 -10.45
N ARG A 125 8.45 -8.56 -11.69
CA ARG A 125 8.11 -9.95 -12.04
C ARG A 125 9.19 -10.93 -11.61
N GLU A 126 10.45 -10.50 -11.66
CA GLU A 126 11.61 -11.32 -11.35
C GLU A 126 11.85 -11.42 -9.83
N PHE A 127 11.77 -10.30 -9.11
CA PHE A 127 12.17 -10.24 -7.70
C PHE A 127 11.02 -10.36 -6.71
N TYR A 128 9.77 -10.15 -7.17
CA TYR A 128 8.55 -10.18 -6.36
C TYR A 128 7.45 -10.99 -7.08
N PRO A 129 7.71 -12.26 -7.49
CA PRO A 129 6.77 -13.02 -8.31
C PRO A 129 5.42 -13.26 -7.64
N GLU A 130 5.39 -13.47 -6.32
CA GLU A 130 4.15 -13.68 -5.57
C GLU A 130 3.34 -12.39 -5.46
N GLU A 131 3.97 -11.27 -5.13
CA GLU A 131 3.32 -9.97 -5.03
C GLU A 131 2.84 -9.50 -6.42
N TYR A 132 3.60 -9.79 -7.48
CA TYR A 132 3.19 -9.53 -8.85
C TYR A 132 1.95 -10.34 -9.23
N ARG A 133 1.91 -11.63 -8.89
CA ARG A 133 0.74 -12.49 -9.13
C ARG A 133 -0.49 -11.94 -8.41
N LEU A 134 -0.36 -11.57 -7.15
CA LEU A 134 -1.43 -10.94 -6.36
C LEU A 134 -1.86 -9.60 -6.95
N GLY A 135 -0.92 -8.77 -7.41
CA GLY A 135 -1.20 -7.51 -8.09
C GLY A 135 -2.03 -7.69 -9.35
N MET A 136 -1.73 -8.71 -10.15
CA MET A 136 -2.49 -9.04 -11.36
C MET A 136 -3.89 -9.58 -11.04
N GLU A 137 -4.06 -10.38 -9.98
CA GLU A 137 -5.36 -10.84 -9.50
C GLU A 137 -6.23 -9.64 -9.03
N CYS A 138 -5.63 -8.71 -8.28
CA CYS A 138 -6.29 -7.47 -7.89
C CYS A 138 -6.72 -6.67 -9.12
N LEU A 139 -5.82 -6.46 -10.08
CA LEU A 139 -6.09 -5.73 -11.31
C LEU A 139 -7.26 -6.35 -12.10
N ALA A 140 -7.30 -7.66 -12.23
CA ALA A 140 -8.42 -8.35 -12.89
C ALA A 140 -9.76 -8.05 -12.20
N THR A 141 -9.78 -8.07 -10.88
CA THR A 141 -10.98 -7.75 -10.08
C THR A 141 -11.39 -6.29 -10.26
N ILE A 142 -10.43 -5.35 -10.24
CA ILE A 142 -10.69 -3.92 -10.45
C ILE A 142 -11.27 -3.66 -11.84
N ARG A 143 -10.66 -4.23 -12.88
CA ARG A 143 -11.17 -4.12 -14.27
C ARG A 143 -12.60 -4.59 -14.37
N GLN A 144 -12.92 -5.72 -13.76
CA GLN A 144 -14.26 -6.31 -13.80
C GLN A 144 -15.29 -5.47 -13.03
N ARG A 145 -14.96 -5.02 -11.82
CA ARG A 145 -15.89 -4.35 -10.90
C ARG A 145 -16.10 -2.87 -11.25
N CYS A 146 -15.06 -2.21 -11.73
CA CYS A 146 -15.10 -0.77 -12.06
C CYS A 146 -15.27 -0.52 -13.57
N HIS A 147 -15.27 -1.56 -14.41
CA HIS A 147 -15.29 -1.43 -15.87
C HIS A 147 -14.20 -0.50 -16.41
N ALA A 148 -13.03 -0.46 -15.71
CA ALA A 148 -11.93 0.46 -15.99
C ALA A 148 -10.94 -0.17 -16.99
N ASP A 149 -10.53 0.60 -18.02
CA ASP A 149 -9.50 0.20 -18.98
C ASP A 149 -8.09 0.51 -18.44
N LEU A 150 -7.65 -0.33 -17.51
CA LEU A 150 -6.34 -0.23 -16.87
C LEU A 150 -5.32 -1.12 -17.62
N SER A 151 -4.06 -0.65 -17.75
CA SER A 151 -2.97 -1.47 -18.32
C SER A 151 -2.46 -2.50 -17.32
N ASP A 152 -1.69 -3.49 -17.80
CA ASP A 152 -1.04 -4.48 -16.92
C ASP A 152 0.01 -3.84 -15.99
N ASP A 153 0.52 -2.65 -16.34
CA ASP A 153 1.42 -1.87 -15.49
C ASP A 153 0.83 -1.59 -14.10
N GLU A 154 -0.51 -1.43 -14.02
CA GLU A 154 -1.18 -1.20 -12.74
C GLU A 154 -1.08 -2.41 -11.79
N GLY A 155 -1.03 -3.63 -12.34
CA GLY A 155 -0.75 -4.84 -11.55
C GLY A 155 0.64 -4.81 -10.92
N GLY A 156 1.64 -4.28 -11.66
CA GLY A 156 2.99 -4.04 -11.13
C GLY A 156 3.03 -2.97 -10.05
N PHE A 157 2.28 -1.87 -10.22
CA PHE A 157 2.17 -0.84 -9.16
C PHE A 157 1.49 -1.39 -7.90
N ILE A 158 0.42 -2.18 -8.05
CA ILE A 158 -0.25 -2.86 -6.92
C ILE A 158 0.74 -3.79 -6.20
N ALA A 159 1.54 -4.57 -6.95
CA ALA A 159 2.59 -5.42 -6.37
C ALA A 159 3.57 -4.62 -5.50
N LEU A 160 4.02 -3.46 -5.98
CA LEU A 160 4.91 -2.59 -5.19
C LEU A 160 4.24 -2.04 -3.92
N HIS A 161 2.92 -1.81 -3.91
CA HIS A 161 2.20 -1.46 -2.69
C HIS A 161 2.19 -2.61 -1.67
N ILE A 162 2.08 -3.87 -2.14
CA ILE A 162 2.17 -5.05 -1.29
C ILE A 162 3.57 -5.16 -0.69
N VAL A 163 4.62 -5.07 -1.51
CA VAL A 163 6.02 -5.07 -1.07
C VAL A 163 6.30 -3.95 -0.07
N ASN A 164 5.78 -2.75 -0.33
CA ASN A 164 5.91 -1.61 0.59
C ASN A 164 5.31 -1.91 1.98
N ALA A 165 4.15 -2.54 2.01
CA ALA A 165 3.48 -2.92 3.25
C ALA A 165 4.20 -4.07 3.98
N GLU A 166 4.80 -5.02 3.24
CA GLU A 166 5.64 -6.09 3.79
C GLU A 166 6.89 -5.51 4.46
N LEU A 167 7.62 -4.66 3.74
CA LEU A 167 8.89 -4.09 4.20
C LEU A 167 8.70 -2.98 5.24
N ASN A 168 7.47 -2.56 5.50
CA ASN A 168 7.12 -1.46 6.40
C ASN A 168 7.97 -0.20 6.14
N THR A 169 8.03 0.22 4.88
CA THR A 169 8.88 1.30 4.40
C THR A 169 8.10 2.32 3.55
N THR A 170 8.77 3.10 2.71
CA THR A 170 8.13 4.04 1.77
C THR A 170 8.23 3.52 0.33
N MET A 171 7.32 3.96 -0.53
CA MET A 171 7.32 3.57 -1.95
C MET A 171 8.62 3.99 -2.65
N SER A 172 9.23 5.10 -2.24
CA SER A 172 10.55 5.54 -2.74
C SER A 172 11.62 4.50 -2.44
N VAL A 173 11.70 4.02 -1.19
CA VAL A 173 12.69 2.99 -0.80
C VAL A 173 12.45 1.69 -1.55
N VAL A 174 11.20 1.26 -1.74
CA VAL A 174 10.90 0.04 -2.53
C VAL A 174 11.40 0.17 -3.96
N ASN A 175 11.18 1.33 -4.60
CA ASN A 175 11.66 1.60 -5.94
C ASN A 175 13.20 1.57 -6.01
N ASP A 176 13.88 2.18 -5.03
CA ASP A 176 15.35 2.23 -4.98
C ASP A 176 15.95 0.86 -4.71
N VAL A 177 15.36 0.07 -3.80
CA VAL A 177 15.74 -1.33 -3.56
C VAL A 177 15.60 -2.17 -4.82
N THR A 178 14.47 -2.05 -5.52
CA THR A 178 14.21 -2.84 -6.74
C THR A 178 15.23 -2.50 -7.84
N ARG A 179 15.48 -1.22 -8.07
CA ARG A 179 16.52 -0.77 -9.04
C ARG A 179 17.92 -1.22 -8.65
N PHE A 180 18.25 -1.16 -7.37
CA PHE A 180 19.55 -1.58 -6.87
C PHE A 180 19.78 -3.08 -7.10
N VAL A 181 18.80 -3.92 -6.78
CA VAL A 181 18.89 -5.37 -7.01
C VAL A 181 19.05 -5.67 -8.48
N ASP A 182 18.24 -5.05 -9.35
CA ASP A 182 18.34 -5.20 -10.80
C ASP A 182 19.73 -4.81 -11.32
N GLY A 183 20.25 -3.65 -10.90
CA GLY A 183 21.60 -3.20 -11.27
C GLY A 183 22.70 -4.16 -10.80
N CYS A 184 22.61 -4.70 -9.59
CA CYS A 184 23.58 -5.68 -9.10
C CYS A 184 23.56 -6.97 -9.92
N VAL A 185 22.38 -7.48 -10.26
CA VAL A 185 22.22 -8.67 -11.09
C VAL A 185 22.86 -8.44 -12.47
N GLN A 186 22.56 -7.32 -13.12
CA GLN A 186 23.12 -6.97 -14.43
C GLN A 186 24.66 -6.85 -14.39
N VAL A 187 25.22 -6.23 -13.36
CA VAL A 187 26.68 -6.09 -13.19
C VAL A 187 27.34 -7.46 -13.06
N VAL A 188 26.76 -8.37 -12.26
CA VAL A 188 27.31 -9.73 -12.09
C VAL A 188 27.23 -10.52 -13.39
N GLU A 189 26.09 -10.50 -14.09
CA GLU A 189 25.91 -11.17 -15.38
C GLU A 189 26.90 -10.66 -16.42
N TYR A 190 27.09 -9.34 -16.47
CA TYR A 190 28.04 -8.72 -17.39
C TYR A 190 29.48 -9.11 -17.07
N PHE A 191 29.90 -9.01 -15.78
CA PHE A 191 31.28 -9.27 -15.38
C PHE A 191 31.71 -10.72 -15.59
N TYR A 192 30.81 -11.66 -15.27
CA TYR A 192 31.08 -13.09 -15.43
C TYR A 192 30.69 -13.64 -16.81
N ASN A 193 30.12 -12.79 -17.69
CA ASN A 193 29.59 -13.17 -19.00
C ASN A 193 28.65 -14.40 -18.91
N CYS A 194 27.73 -14.36 -17.98
CA CYS A 194 26.77 -15.42 -17.71
C CYS A 194 25.35 -14.87 -17.62
N HIS A 195 24.38 -15.76 -17.62
CA HIS A 195 23.00 -15.45 -17.25
C HIS A 195 22.61 -16.32 -16.09
N PHE A 196 21.98 -15.72 -15.09
CA PHE A 196 21.44 -16.48 -13.98
C PHE A 196 20.23 -17.32 -14.46
N ASP A 197 20.17 -18.55 -13.97
CA ASP A 197 18.93 -19.31 -14.01
C ASP A 197 17.96 -18.71 -12.97
N ARG A 198 16.92 -18.03 -13.44
CA ARG A 198 15.95 -17.30 -12.61
C ARG A 198 15.12 -18.23 -11.71
N ASP A 199 14.99 -19.50 -12.09
CA ASP A 199 14.27 -20.52 -11.33
C ASP A 199 15.17 -21.23 -10.31
N ALA A 200 16.47 -20.97 -10.33
CA ALA A 200 17.43 -21.59 -9.41
C ALA A 200 17.29 -21.05 -7.98
N LEU A 201 17.38 -21.95 -7.01
CA LEU A 201 17.36 -21.60 -5.59
C LEU A 201 18.47 -20.61 -5.19
N ASP A 202 19.63 -20.72 -5.81
CA ASP A 202 20.78 -19.84 -5.51
C ASP A 202 20.52 -18.42 -6.03
N PHE A 203 19.85 -18.26 -7.16
CA PHE A 203 19.42 -16.94 -7.64
C PHE A 203 18.40 -16.32 -6.70
N SER A 204 17.41 -17.08 -6.27
CA SER A 204 16.41 -16.62 -5.28
C SER A 204 17.08 -16.18 -3.97
N ARG A 205 18.02 -16.97 -3.45
CA ARG A 205 18.79 -16.60 -2.25
C ARG A 205 19.62 -15.33 -2.45
N PHE A 206 20.31 -15.22 -3.56
CA PHE A 206 21.12 -14.06 -3.90
C PHE A 206 20.28 -12.78 -3.94
N THR A 207 19.16 -12.79 -4.65
CA THR A 207 18.25 -11.63 -4.76
C THR A 207 17.61 -11.27 -3.42
N VAL A 208 17.22 -12.25 -2.61
CA VAL A 208 16.71 -12.01 -1.25
C VAL A 208 17.77 -11.33 -0.37
N HIS A 209 19.02 -11.79 -0.39
CA HIS A 209 20.11 -11.14 0.36
C HIS A 209 20.38 -9.73 -0.12
N LEU A 210 20.37 -9.48 -1.43
CA LEU A 210 20.52 -8.14 -2.00
C LEU A 210 19.37 -7.21 -1.56
N ARG A 211 18.13 -7.69 -1.54
CA ARG A 211 16.98 -6.90 -1.07
C ARG A 211 17.15 -6.44 0.38
N PHE A 212 17.49 -7.37 1.28
CA PHE A 212 17.73 -7.03 2.70
C PHE A 212 18.93 -6.09 2.88
N PHE A 213 19.98 -6.26 2.08
CA PHE A 213 21.13 -5.35 2.13
C PHE A 213 20.72 -3.94 1.66
N ALA A 214 20.08 -3.84 0.49
CA ALA A 214 19.60 -2.57 -0.05
C ALA A 214 18.63 -1.86 0.89
N GLN A 215 17.70 -2.60 1.49
CA GLN A 215 16.76 -2.07 2.46
C GLN A 215 17.48 -1.38 3.64
N ARG A 216 18.50 -2.03 4.23
CA ARG A 216 19.30 -1.43 5.30
C ARG A 216 20.04 -0.17 4.84
N VAL A 217 20.59 -0.18 3.64
CA VAL A 217 21.31 0.98 3.08
C VAL A 217 20.37 2.16 2.85
N PHE A 218 19.21 1.94 2.27
CA PHE A 218 18.28 3.02 1.92
C PHE A 218 17.44 3.50 3.11
N GLN A 219 17.08 2.63 4.04
CA GLN A 219 16.43 3.04 5.30
C GLN A 219 17.39 3.83 6.20
N GLY A 220 18.64 3.39 6.35
CA GLY A 220 19.64 4.11 7.13
C GLY A 220 19.96 5.51 6.60
N LYS A 221 19.86 5.75 5.29
CA LYS A 221 19.98 7.09 4.72
C LYS A 221 18.81 8.00 5.12
N GLN A 222 17.59 7.49 5.19
CA GLN A 222 16.43 8.30 5.62
C GLN A 222 16.49 8.66 7.10
N GLU A 223 17.02 7.78 7.95
CA GLU A 223 17.25 8.09 9.36
C GLU A 223 18.34 9.15 9.54
N GLN A 224 19.41 9.12 8.74
CA GLN A 224 20.48 10.12 8.77
C GLN A 224 20.06 11.49 8.22
N GLU A 225 19.17 11.56 7.25
CA GLU A 225 18.58 12.85 6.79
C GLU A 225 17.65 13.49 7.83
N ASN A 226 17.09 12.68 8.74
CA ASN A 226 16.27 13.16 9.86
C ASN A 226 17.05 13.41 11.14
N ASP A 227 18.29 12.92 11.25
CA ASP A 227 19.13 13.03 12.45
C ASP A 227 20.28 14.01 12.18
N THR A 228 20.12 15.26 12.68
CA THR A 228 21.12 16.32 12.61
C THR A 228 22.31 16.08 13.55
N HIS A 229 22.77 14.85 13.71
CA HIS A 229 23.95 14.49 14.51
C HIS A 229 25.14 14.02 13.65
N ASP A 230 25.54 14.86 12.70
CA ASP A 230 26.71 14.63 11.83
C ASP A 230 28.05 15.09 12.49
N GLU A 231 28.16 15.05 13.82
CA GLU A 231 29.40 15.45 14.52
C GLU A 231 30.33 14.30 14.87
N VAL A 232 29.93 13.04 14.75
CA VAL A 232 30.76 11.92 15.23
C VAL A 232 31.74 11.38 14.17
N PHE A 233 31.52 11.62 12.89
CA PHE A 233 32.39 11.11 11.80
C PHE A 233 33.42 12.10 11.27
N ARG A 234 33.55 13.30 11.82
CA ARG A 234 34.63 14.26 11.46
C ARG A 234 35.88 14.19 12.32
N ALA A 235 35.94 13.25 13.25
CA ALA A 235 37.06 13.13 14.22
C ALA A 235 37.89 11.83 14.07
N LEU A 236 37.84 11.17 12.94
CA LEU A 236 38.76 10.10 12.52
C LEU A 236 39.30 10.44 11.13
#